data_d1cb5947cb3d24ec69697e7b849fb3c5
#
_entry.id   d1cb5947cb3d24ec69697e7b849fb3c5
#
_cell.length_a   1.000
_cell.length_b   1.000
_cell.length_c   1.000
_cell.angle_alpha   90.00
_cell.angle_beta   90.00
_cell.angle_gamma   90.00
#
_symmetry.space_group_name_H-M   'P 1'
#
loop_
_entity.id
_entity.type
_entity.pdbx_description
1 polymer ?
#
loop_
_entity_poly.entity_id
_entity_poly.type
_entity_poly.pdbx_seq_one_letter_code
_entity_poly.pdbx_strand_id
1 'polypeptide(L)'
;MPGKRILVVEDDFMNMRLTQHILKSEGYTVLKATTALEAIEQIKATPPDLILMDVRLPDMSGMTAVRILRENASTRDTAILALTACAMKGDRERILQMGCDGYIAKPINIRDFITTLRKFLDPGRQKQ
;
A
#
# COMPACT_ATOMS: atom_id res chain seq x y z
N MET A 1 5.42 -0.55 17.79
CA MET A 1 4.05 -0.45 18.30
C MET A 1 3.15 -1.42 17.57
N PRO A 2 2.59 -2.36 18.30
CA PRO A 2 1.61 -3.22 17.66
C PRO A 2 0.40 -2.40 17.30
N GLY A 3 -0.31 -2.83 16.29
CA GLY A 3 -1.54 -2.19 15.93
C GLY A 3 -1.48 -1.11 14.88
N LYS A 4 -0.32 -0.85 14.30
CA LYS A 4 -0.30 -0.02 13.11
C LYS A 4 -1.17 -0.69 12.06
N ARG A 5 -2.07 0.08 11.44
CA ARG A 5 -3.05 -0.47 10.50
C ARG A 5 -2.60 -0.26 9.08
N ILE A 6 -2.60 -1.35 8.32
CA ILE A 6 -2.24 -1.32 6.91
C ILE A 6 -3.41 -1.82 6.09
N LEU A 7 -3.87 -1.00 5.15
CA LEU A 7 -4.92 -1.41 4.23
C LEU A 7 -4.26 -1.97 2.98
N VAL A 8 -4.59 -3.22 2.64
CA VAL A 8 -4.09 -3.87 1.44
C VAL A 8 -5.20 -3.89 0.40
N VAL A 9 -4.96 -3.26 -0.74
CA VAL A 9 -5.92 -3.22 -1.84
C VAL A 9 -5.37 -4.09 -2.97
N GLU A 10 -5.91 -5.28 -3.10
CA GLU A 10 -5.39 -6.31 -4.00
C GLU A 10 -6.50 -7.28 -4.34
N ASP A 11 -6.74 -7.52 -5.63
CA ASP A 11 -7.80 -8.44 -6.03
C ASP A 11 -7.34 -9.88 -6.21
N ASP A 12 -6.05 -10.12 -6.34
CA ASP A 12 -5.53 -11.47 -6.47
C ASP A 12 -5.49 -12.17 -5.12
N PHE A 13 -6.19 -13.30 -5.02
CA PHE A 13 -6.34 -14.03 -3.77
C PHE A 13 -4.99 -14.46 -3.18
N MET A 14 -4.10 -14.99 -4.01
CA MET A 14 -2.81 -15.49 -3.52
C MET A 14 -1.91 -14.35 -3.06
N ASN A 15 -1.88 -13.26 -3.82
CA ASN A 15 -1.09 -12.09 -3.41
C ASN A 15 -1.63 -11.48 -2.13
N MET A 16 -2.95 -11.43 -1.99
CA MET A 16 -3.57 -10.91 -0.77
C MET A 16 -3.17 -11.77 0.44
N ARG A 17 -3.23 -13.09 0.29
CA ARG A 17 -2.87 -14.00 1.38
C ARG A 17 -1.41 -13.87 1.77
N LEU A 18 -0.52 -13.81 0.78
CA LEU A 18 0.90 -13.67 1.06
C LEU A 18 1.19 -12.35 1.78
N THR A 19 0.66 -11.26 1.25
CA THR A 19 0.85 -9.94 1.82
C THR A 19 0.32 -9.89 3.25
N GLN A 20 -0.87 -10.41 3.45
CA GLN A 20 -1.51 -10.43 4.77
C GLN A 20 -0.67 -11.23 5.76
N HIS A 21 -0.16 -12.37 5.34
CA HIS A 21 0.65 -13.22 6.20
C HIS A 21 1.92 -12.51 6.66
N ILE A 22 2.61 -11.86 5.73
CA ILE A 22 3.84 -11.14 6.05
C ILE A 22 3.56 -10.01 7.04
N LEU A 23 2.51 -9.24 6.78
CA LEU A 23 2.16 -8.11 7.63
C LEU A 23 1.79 -8.53 9.04
N LYS A 24 1.00 -9.59 9.16
CA LYS A 24 0.60 -10.08 10.47
C LYS A 24 1.80 -10.62 11.25
N SER A 25 2.74 -11.27 10.57
CA SER A 25 3.92 -11.79 11.25
C SER A 25 4.82 -10.67 11.77
N GLU A 26 4.69 -9.46 11.20
CA GLU A 26 5.44 -8.30 11.67
C GLU A 26 4.69 -7.48 12.71
N GLY A 27 3.51 -7.94 13.11
CA GLY A 27 2.75 -7.28 14.17
C GLY A 27 1.78 -6.21 13.72
N TYR A 28 1.56 -6.09 12.42
CA TYR A 28 0.63 -5.09 11.89
C TYR A 28 -0.80 -5.61 11.87
N THR A 29 -1.75 -4.69 11.99
CA THR A 29 -3.17 -4.99 11.81
C THR A 29 -3.50 -4.80 10.35
N VAL A 30 -4.13 -5.79 9.72
CA VAL A 30 -4.40 -5.79 8.30
C VAL A 30 -5.86 -5.55 8.00
N LEU A 31 -6.13 -4.56 7.15
CA LEU A 31 -7.44 -4.32 6.56
C LEU A 31 -7.34 -4.73 5.09
N LYS A 32 -8.41 -5.30 4.56
CA LYS A 32 -8.39 -5.85 3.20
C LYS A 32 -9.46 -5.22 2.32
N ALA A 33 -9.11 -4.94 1.08
CA ALA A 33 -10.06 -4.50 0.06
C ALA A 33 -9.66 -5.14 -1.26
N THR A 34 -10.64 -5.56 -2.04
CA THR A 34 -10.36 -6.18 -3.34
C THR A 34 -10.67 -5.25 -4.51
N THR A 35 -11.27 -4.11 -4.24
CA THR A 35 -11.52 -3.07 -5.24
C THR A 35 -11.14 -1.72 -4.67
N ALA A 36 -10.95 -0.75 -5.56
CA ALA A 36 -10.63 0.61 -5.13
C ALA A 36 -11.80 1.24 -4.39
N LEU A 37 -13.02 1.00 -4.85
CA LEU A 37 -14.21 1.56 -4.18
C LEU A 37 -14.35 1.02 -2.77
N GLU A 38 -14.13 -0.26 -2.58
CA GLU A 38 -14.16 -0.87 -1.25
C GLU A 38 -13.11 -0.25 -0.35
N ALA A 39 -11.92 0.00 -0.90
CA ALA A 39 -10.84 0.62 -0.14
C ALA A 39 -11.23 2.02 0.33
N ILE A 40 -11.80 2.81 -0.56
CA ILE A 40 -12.21 4.18 -0.24
C ILE A 40 -13.25 4.17 0.88
N GLU A 41 -14.20 3.25 0.82
CA GLU A 41 -15.22 3.12 1.85
C GLU A 41 -14.62 2.74 3.20
N GLN A 42 -13.69 1.80 3.21
CA GLN A 42 -13.06 1.38 4.45
C GLN A 42 -12.23 2.50 5.08
N ILE A 43 -11.55 3.29 4.25
CA ILE A 43 -10.74 4.39 4.73
C ILE A 43 -11.58 5.42 5.46
N LYS A 44 -12.79 5.66 4.99
CA LYS A 44 -13.71 6.59 5.66
C LYS A 44 -14.07 6.11 7.06
N ALA A 45 -14.26 4.81 7.21
CA ALA A 45 -14.66 4.23 8.49
C ALA A 45 -13.47 4.05 9.43
N THR A 46 -12.34 3.59 8.88
CA THR A 46 -11.16 3.26 9.67
C THR A 46 -9.91 3.72 8.93
N PRO A 47 -9.44 4.95 9.18
CA PRO A 47 -8.24 5.44 8.49
C PRO A 47 -7.01 4.59 8.81
N PRO A 48 -6.30 4.11 7.78
CA PRO A 48 -5.10 3.29 8.01
C PRO A 48 -3.87 4.17 8.20
N ASP A 49 -2.79 3.55 8.67
CA ASP A 49 -1.51 4.22 8.79
C ASP A 49 -0.73 4.17 7.48
N LEU A 50 -1.02 3.16 6.66
CA LEU A 50 -0.37 2.98 5.38
C LEU A 50 -1.29 2.20 4.45
N ILE A 51 -1.23 2.51 3.16
CA ILE A 51 -2.03 1.83 2.15
C ILE A 51 -1.10 1.16 1.15
N LEU A 52 -1.34 -0.14 0.89
CA LEU A 52 -0.67 -0.87 -0.18
C LEU A 52 -1.67 -0.97 -1.32
N MET A 53 -1.40 -0.30 -2.43
CA MET A 53 -2.34 -0.18 -3.53
C MET A 53 -1.85 -0.88 -4.78
N ASP A 54 -2.56 -1.93 -5.20
CA ASP A 54 -2.23 -2.60 -6.45
C ASP A 54 -2.51 -1.63 -7.60
N VAL A 55 -1.60 -1.57 -8.55
CA VAL A 55 -1.75 -0.72 -9.72
C VAL A 55 -2.91 -1.20 -10.61
N ARG A 56 -3.15 -2.51 -10.62
CA ARG A 56 -4.21 -3.10 -11.43
C ARG A 56 -5.34 -3.63 -10.56
N LEU A 57 -6.45 -2.91 -10.55
CA LEU A 57 -7.64 -3.31 -9.80
C LEU A 57 -8.80 -3.49 -10.78
N PRO A 58 -9.82 -4.30 -10.42
CA PRO A 58 -10.90 -4.61 -11.35
C PRO A 58 -11.80 -3.43 -11.68
N ASP A 59 -11.97 -2.49 -10.76
CA ASP A 59 -12.90 -1.37 -10.97
C ASP A 59 -12.25 -0.10 -11.48
N MET A 60 -10.95 0.09 -11.21
CA MET A 60 -10.23 1.26 -11.73
C MET A 60 -8.73 1.05 -11.57
N SER A 61 -7.94 1.86 -12.27
CA SER A 61 -6.50 1.85 -12.06
C SER A 61 -6.18 2.26 -10.63
N GLY A 62 -5.21 1.56 -10.00
CA GLY A 62 -4.76 1.95 -8.68
C GLY A 62 -4.27 3.39 -8.64
N MET A 63 -3.71 3.87 -9.75
CA MET A 63 -3.22 5.25 -9.82
C MET A 63 -4.37 6.25 -9.77
N THR A 64 -5.54 5.91 -10.36
CA THR A 64 -6.73 6.75 -10.25
C THR A 64 -7.17 6.82 -8.79
N ALA A 65 -7.15 5.68 -8.10
CA ALA A 65 -7.51 5.63 -6.69
C ALA A 65 -6.57 6.49 -5.85
N VAL A 66 -5.28 6.45 -6.13
CA VAL A 66 -4.29 7.27 -5.42
C VAL A 66 -4.61 8.75 -5.59
N ARG A 67 -4.96 9.16 -6.80
CA ARG A 67 -5.32 10.56 -7.04
C ARG A 67 -6.52 10.98 -6.19
N ILE A 68 -7.55 10.13 -6.16
CA ILE A 68 -8.73 10.41 -5.35
C ILE A 68 -8.35 10.58 -3.88
N LEU A 69 -7.51 9.69 -3.37
CA LEU A 69 -7.09 9.74 -1.97
C LEU A 69 -6.26 10.99 -1.67
N ARG A 70 -5.41 11.42 -2.59
CA ARG A 70 -4.61 12.62 -2.38
C ARG A 70 -5.42 13.90 -2.40
N GLU A 71 -6.58 13.87 -3.06
CA GLU A 71 -7.48 15.02 -3.09
C GLU A 71 -8.35 15.11 -1.84
N ASN A 72 -8.39 14.05 -1.05
CA ASN A 72 -9.19 14.02 0.17
C ASN A 72 -8.32 14.45 1.36
N ALA A 73 -8.80 15.42 2.13
CA ALA A 73 -8.05 15.96 3.25
C ALA A 73 -7.65 14.91 4.28
N SER A 74 -8.51 13.90 4.51
CA SER A 74 -8.25 12.88 5.53
C SER A 74 -7.16 11.89 5.12
N THR A 75 -6.84 11.78 3.83
CA THR A 75 -5.86 10.81 3.33
C THR A 75 -4.70 11.46 2.59
N ARG A 76 -4.70 12.78 2.50
CA ARG A 76 -3.68 13.50 1.75
C ARG A 76 -2.26 13.13 2.18
N ASP A 77 -2.05 12.93 3.46
CA ASP A 77 -0.73 12.67 4.01
C ASP A 77 -0.50 11.21 4.40
N THR A 78 -1.45 10.34 4.10
CA THR A 78 -1.31 8.91 4.40
C THR A 78 -0.26 8.30 3.49
N ALA A 79 0.61 7.46 4.05
CA ALA A 79 1.62 6.77 3.24
C ALA A 79 0.95 5.79 2.28
N ILE A 80 1.26 5.88 1.00
CA ILE A 80 0.73 5.00 -0.03
C ILE A 80 1.88 4.38 -0.81
N LEU A 81 1.94 3.05 -0.82
CA LEU A 81 2.93 2.31 -1.58
C LEU A 81 2.21 1.53 -2.68
N ALA A 82 2.69 1.63 -3.90
CA ALA A 82 2.11 0.90 -5.01
C ALA A 82 2.65 -0.54 -5.05
N LEU A 83 1.78 -1.50 -5.35
CA LEU A 83 2.19 -2.87 -5.62
C LEU A 83 2.17 -3.03 -7.13
N THR A 84 3.29 -3.37 -7.73
CA THR A 84 3.36 -3.37 -9.18
C THR A 84 4.28 -4.45 -9.73
N ALA A 85 3.81 -5.12 -10.80
CA ALA A 85 4.65 -6.04 -11.55
C ALA A 85 5.53 -5.28 -12.54
N CYS A 86 5.23 -4.01 -12.76
CA CYS A 86 5.96 -3.15 -13.70
C CYS A 86 6.85 -2.20 -12.92
N ALA A 87 8.08 -2.61 -12.67
CA ALA A 87 9.01 -1.81 -11.86
C ALA A 87 10.21 -1.34 -12.69
N MET A 88 10.01 -1.10 -13.97
CA MET A 88 11.04 -0.53 -14.83
C MET A 88 11.20 0.95 -14.47
N LYS A 89 12.34 1.52 -14.86
CA LYS A 89 12.67 2.88 -14.47
C LYS A 89 11.56 3.89 -14.76
N GLY A 90 11.01 3.86 -15.96
CA GLY A 90 9.94 4.78 -16.33
C GLY A 90 8.68 4.59 -15.50
N ASP A 91 8.39 3.34 -15.14
CA ASP A 91 7.20 3.03 -14.34
C ASP A 91 7.34 3.56 -12.92
N ARG A 92 8.54 3.46 -12.35
CA ARG A 92 8.77 3.97 -11.00
C ARG A 92 8.54 5.48 -10.93
N GLU A 93 9.07 6.19 -11.91
CA GLU A 93 8.90 7.64 -11.96
C GLU A 93 7.43 8.02 -12.07
N ARG A 94 6.69 7.30 -12.92
CA ARG A 94 5.26 7.55 -13.11
C ARG A 94 4.49 7.33 -11.81
N ILE A 95 4.78 6.24 -11.13
CA ILE A 95 4.11 5.90 -9.87
C ILE A 95 4.32 7.00 -8.83
N LEU A 96 5.55 7.48 -8.69
CA LEU A 96 5.85 8.53 -7.75
C LEU A 96 5.19 9.85 -8.12
N GLN A 97 5.16 10.17 -9.42
CA GLN A 97 4.52 11.38 -9.91
C GLN A 97 3.01 11.37 -9.68
N MET A 98 2.41 10.18 -9.65
CA MET A 98 0.96 10.06 -9.43
C MET A 98 0.58 10.20 -7.97
N GLY A 99 1.52 10.33 -7.08
CA GLY A 99 1.24 10.60 -5.68
C GLY A 99 1.59 9.51 -4.70
N CYS A 100 2.17 8.41 -5.15
CA CYS A 100 2.63 7.35 -4.26
C CYS A 100 3.93 7.76 -3.58
N ASP A 101 4.11 7.31 -2.35
CA ASP A 101 5.34 7.58 -1.61
C ASP A 101 6.46 6.62 -1.97
N GLY A 102 6.10 5.46 -2.51
CA GLY A 102 7.06 4.46 -2.93
C GLY A 102 6.34 3.33 -3.65
N TYR A 103 7.04 2.22 -3.86
CA TYR A 103 6.47 1.08 -4.54
C TYR A 103 7.10 -0.21 -4.03
N ILE A 104 6.39 -1.32 -4.26
CA ILE A 104 6.86 -2.65 -3.95
C ILE A 104 6.68 -3.47 -5.21
N ALA A 105 7.76 -4.05 -5.70
CA ALA A 105 7.74 -4.84 -6.93
C ALA A 105 7.15 -6.23 -6.69
N LYS A 106 6.43 -6.74 -7.68
CA LYS A 106 5.94 -8.11 -7.69
C LYS A 106 6.84 -8.92 -8.61
N PRO A 107 7.14 -10.19 -8.28
CA PRO A 107 6.70 -10.92 -7.09
C PRO A 107 7.37 -10.35 -5.83
N ILE A 108 6.67 -10.43 -4.72
CA ILE A 108 7.13 -9.83 -3.48
C ILE A 108 8.37 -10.54 -2.94
N ASN A 109 9.43 -9.77 -2.69
CA ASN A 109 10.59 -10.23 -1.96
C ASN A 109 10.35 -9.85 -0.51
N ILE A 110 10.25 -10.84 0.36
CA ILE A 110 9.83 -10.63 1.75
C ILE A 110 10.74 -9.65 2.48
N ARG A 111 12.05 -9.79 2.34
CA ARG A 111 12.99 -8.91 3.02
C ARG A 111 12.86 -7.48 2.56
N ASP A 112 12.81 -7.27 1.24
CA ASP A 112 12.68 -5.92 0.68
C ASP A 112 11.35 -5.29 1.08
N PHE A 113 10.30 -6.10 1.11
CA PHE A 113 8.97 -5.64 1.50
C PHE A 113 8.99 -5.11 2.93
N ILE A 114 9.54 -5.90 3.86
CA ILE A 114 9.60 -5.53 5.26
C ILE A 114 10.46 -4.28 5.44
N THR A 115 11.60 -4.21 4.77
CA THR A 115 12.48 -3.06 4.85
C THR A 115 11.78 -1.78 4.39
N THR A 116 11.06 -1.88 3.28
CA THR A 116 10.32 -0.74 2.75
C THR A 116 9.22 -0.29 3.70
N LEU A 117 8.47 -1.24 4.26
CA LEU A 117 7.42 -0.92 5.22
C LEU A 117 7.95 -0.16 6.43
N ARG A 118 9.04 -0.64 6.99
CA ARG A 118 9.64 -0.02 8.17
C ARG A 118 10.10 1.40 7.89
N LYS A 119 10.57 1.63 6.67
CA LYS A 119 11.00 2.95 6.25
C LYS A 119 9.89 3.98 6.39
N PHE A 120 8.65 3.57 6.11
CA PHE A 120 7.51 4.48 6.15
C PHE A 120 6.75 4.46 7.47
N LEU A 121 6.82 3.35 8.21
CA LEU A 121 6.05 3.20 9.45
C LEU A 121 6.90 3.42 10.69
N ASP A 122 8.18 3.08 10.64
CA ASP A 122 9.09 3.21 11.78
C ASP A 122 10.37 3.90 11.35
N PRO A 123 10.31 5.16 10.87
CA PRO A 123 11.50 5.83 10.34
C PRO A 123 12.63 5.97 11.37
N GLY A 124 12.29 6.05 12.66
CA GLY A 124 13.33 6.13 13.69
C GLY A 124 14.20 4.90 13.77
N ARG A 125 13.66 3.73 13.45
CA ARG A 125 14.41 2.47 13.49
C ARG A 125 15.39 2.36 12.33
N GLN A 126 15.09 3.04 11.23
CA GLN A 126 15.93 2.98 10.04
C GLN A 126 17.22 3.74 10.20
N LYS A 127 17.29 4.65 11.15
CA LYS A 127 18.48 5.46 11.38
C LYS A 127 19.55 4.74 12.19
N GLN A 128 19.24 3.55 12.66
CA GLN A 128 20.18 2.75 13.43
C GLN A 128 21.26 2.11 12.51
#